data_af712ccd9ae48ae63c1e97254e0f9437
#
_entry.id   af712ccd9ae48ae63c1e97254e0f9437
#
_cell.length_a   1.000
_cell.length_b   1.000
_cell.length_c   1.000
_cell.angle_alpha   90.00
_cell.angle_beta   90.00
_cell.angle_gamma   90.00
#
_symmetry.space_group_name_H-M   'P 1'
#
loop_
_entity.id
_entity.type
_entity.pdbx_description
1 polymer ?
#
loop_
_entity_poly.entity_id
_entity_poly.type
_entity_poly.pdbx_seq_one_letter_code
_entity_poly.pdbx_strand_id
1 'polypeptide(L)'
;METIYYLPGRGGRLHSGLGKAIHDHGFDITGRETVGTFSELVFSEQVAAVAQDLRSHFWNGSARVIANSFGAYLFLHAQAGLPAFPGRVLLLSPIVGGFYDDSLGTGLVPPLAEKLFQLARSGNMPNPKSCEMHVGSQDWQCDPEKVCDLGALIGVSATVVPGAGHVLGPRYVGQVLDLWLQ
;
A
#
# COMPACT_ATOMS: atom_id res chain seq x y z
N MET A 1 11.58 -5.68 -20.01
CA MET A 1 11.75 -5.37 -18.57
C MET A 1 10.51 -5.91 -17.84
N GLU A 2 10.67 -6.43 -16.64
CA GLU A 2 9.52 -6.78 -15.80
C GLU A 2 8.80 -5.50 -15.36
N THR A 3 7.46 -5.57 -15.33
CA THR A 3 6.63 -4.42 -14.99
C THR A 3 6.07 -4.56 -13.58
N ILE A 4 6.22 -3.53 -12.76
CA ILE A 4 5.65 -3.42 -11.41
C ILE A 4 4.38 -2.58 -11.46
N TYR A 5 3.31 -3.05 -10.82
CA TYR A 5 2.15 -2.23 -10.57
C TYR A 5 2.40 -1.37 -9.33
N TYR A 6 2.46 -0.06 -9.55
CA TYR A 6 2.77 0.89 -8.48
C TYR A 6 1.58 1.81 -8.18
N LEU A 7 1.27 1.95 -6.90
CA LEU A 7 0.25 2.86 -6.38
C LEU A 7 0.91 3.85 -5.41
N PRO A 8 1.14 5.09 -5.82
CA PRO A 8 1.71 6.13 -4.97
C PRO A 8 0.74 6.58 -3.87
N GLY A 9 1.29 7.24 -2.86
CA GLY A 9 0.51 7.97 -1.85
C GLY A 9 -0.28 9.13 -2.44
N ARG A 10 -1.13 9.78 -1.65
CA ARG A 10 -1.97 10.90 -2.08
C ARG A 10 -1.13 12.00 -2.73
N GLY A 11 -1.56 12.48 -3.89
CA GLY A 11 -0.83 13.48 -4.68
C GLY A 11 0.40 12.95 -5.42
N GLY A 12 0.62 11.63 -5.39
CA GLY A 12 1.81 11.00 -5.98
C GLY A 12 1.68 10.70 -7.48
N ARG A 13 2.85 10.62 -8.13
CA ARG A 13 3.01 10.30 -9.55
C ARG A 13 3.84 9.05 -9.74
N LEU A 14 3.67 8.37 -10.87
CA LEU A 14 4.36 7.11 -11.16
C LEU A 14 5.88 7.29 -11.33
N HIS A 15 6.32 8.37 -11.97
CA HIS A 15 7.72 8.58 -12.35
C HIS A 15 8.47 9.55 -11.43
N SER A 16 8.04 9.69 -10.17
CA SER A 16 8.70 10.54 -9.17
C SER A 16 8.87 9.78 -7.85
N GLY A 17 9.76 10.26 -6.99
CA GLY A 17 9.98 9.68 -5.67
C GLY A 17 10.22 8.17 -5.70
N LEU A 18 9.37 7.40 -5.04
CA LEU A 18 9.47 5.93 -4.98
C LEU A 18 9.36 5.28 -6.38
N GLY A 19 8.48 5.79 -7.24
CA GLY A 19 8.37 5.27 -8.60
C GLY A 19 9.68 5.42 -9.38
N LYS A 20 10.34 6.59 -9.28
CA LYS A 20 11.67 6.75 -9.87
C LYS A 20 12.68 5.75 -9.28
N ALA A 21 12.66 5.53 -7.98
CA ALA A 21 13.56 4.55 -7.35
C ALA A 21 13.33 3.13 -7.88
N ILE A 22 12.08 2.70 -8.08
CA ILE A 22 11.74 1.40 -8.68
C ILE A 22 12.29 1.32 -10.11
N HIS A 23 12.12 2.37 -10.90
CA HIS A 23 12.63 2.43 -12.28
C HIS A 23 14.17 2.36 -12.31
N ASP A 24 14.84 3.06 -11.40
CA ASP A 24 16.31 3.04 -11.28
C ASP A 24 16.85 1.63 -10.93
N HIS A 25 16.02 0.73 -10.37
CA HIS A 25 16.32 -0.69 -10.16
C HIS A 25 16.08 -1.56 -11.42
N GLY A 26 15.74 -0.97 -12.56
CA GLY A 26 15.59 -1.66 -13.83
C GLY A 26 14.21 -2.26 -14.12
N PHE A 27 13.17 -1.76 -13.46
CA PHE A 27 11.80 -2.20 -13.69
C PHE A 27 10.97 -1.14 -14.41
N ASP A 28 10.09 -1.58 -15.29
CA ASP A 28 9.03 -0.73 -15.82
C ASP A 28 7.94 -0.52 -14.76
N ILE A 29 7.27 0.63 -14.84
CA ILE A 29 6.23 0.98 -13.89
C ILE A 29 4.93 1.24 -14.63
N THR A 30 3.86 0.69 -14.13
CA THR A 30 2.50 1.08 -14.49
C THR A 30 1.64 1.16 -13.22
N GLY A 31 0.47 1.77 -13.31
CA GLY A 31 -0.42 1.92 -12.16
C GLY A 31 -1.29 3.16 -12.26
N ARG A 32 -1.71 3.68 -11.11
CA ARG A 32 -2.61 4.83 -11.03
C ARG A 32 -1.94 5.98 -10.27
N GLU A 33 -1.70 7.09 -10.94
CA GLU A 33 -1.32 8.33 -10.26
C GLU A 33 -2.48 8.83 -9.40
N THR A 34 -2.21 9.21 -8.16
CA THR A 34 -3.22 9.75 -7.23
C THR A 34 -3.39 11.26 -7.39
N VAL A 35 -3.30 11.72 -8.63
CA VAL A 35 -3.51 13.10 -9.11
C VAL A 35 -4.37 13.10 -10.36
N GLY A 36 -4.83 14.27 -10.79
CA GLY A 36 -5.63 14.44 -12.00
C GLY A 36 -6.96 13.66 -11.93
N THR A 37 -7.43 13.18 -13.05
CA THR A 37 -8.76 12.57 -13.20
C THR A 37 -8.99 11.37 -12.28
N PHE A 38 -7.96 10.57 -11.98
CA PHE A 38 -8.11 9.45 -11.05
C PHE A 38 -8.39 9.92 -9.61
N SER A 39 -7.78 11.02 -9.17
CA SER A 39 -8.02 11.58 -7.83
C SER A 39 -9.39 12.24 -7.68
N GLU A 40 -10.05 12.57 -8.79
CA GLU A 40 -11.41 13.15 -8.82
C GLU A 40 -12.51 12.09 -8.71
N LEU A 41 -12.19 10.82 -8.97
CA LEU A 41 -13.12 9.71 -8.81
C LEU A 41 -13.51 9.53 -7.35
N VAL A 42 -14.74 9.10 -7.09
CA VAL A 42 -15.14 8.68 -5.74
C VAL A 42 -14.37 7.41 -5.34
N PHE A 43 -14.17 7.21 -4.05
CA PHE A 43 -13.31 6.15 -3.52
C PHE A 43 -13.65 4.75 -4.06
N SER A 44 -14.94 4.43 -4.17
CA SER A 44 -15.39 3.14 -4.71
C SER A 44 -14.99 2.94 -6.17
N GLU A 45 -14.95 3.98 -6.98
CA GLU A 45 -14.50 3.94 -8.38
C GLU A 45 -12.98 3.80 -8.46
N GLN A 46 -12.24 4.49 -7.58
CA GLN A 46 -10.79 4.30 -7.47
C GLN A 46 -10.44 2.84 -7.13
N VAL A 47 -11.12 2.27 -6.14
CA VAL A 47 -10.95 0.87 -5.74
C VAL A 47 -11.30 -0.09 -6.87
N ALA A 48 -12.42 0.16 -7.57
CA ALA A 48 -12.84 -0.65 -8.71
C ALA A 48 -11.84 -0.61 -9.87
N ALA A 49 -11.27 0.57 -10.17
CA ALA A 49 -10.26 0.72 -11.20
C ALA A 49 -8.97 -0.04 -10.86
N VAL A 50 -8.50 0.04 -9.60
CA VAL A 50 -7.34 -0.75 -9.13
C VAL A 50 -7.63 -2.25 -9.23
N ALA A 51 -8.80 -2.70 -8.76
CA ALA A 51 -9.19 -4.10 -8.85
C ALA A 51 -9.26 -4.60 -10.31
N GLN A 52 -9.71 -3.75 -11.24
CA GLN A 52 -9.74 -4.07 -12.66
C GLN A 52 -8.34 -4.20 -13.24
N ASP A 53 -7.43 -3.28 -12.96
CA ASP A 53 -6.03 -3.34 -13.41
C ASP A 53 -5.34 -4.62 -12.94
N LEU A 54 -5.50 -4.94 -11.64
CA LEU A 54 -4.93 -6.16 -11.06
C LEU A 54 -5.45 -7.40 -11.79
N ARG A 55 -6.78 -7.53 -11.94
CA ARG A 55 -7.39 -8.69 -12.62
C ARG A 55 -6.96 -8.83 -14.07
N SER A 56 -6.89 -7.72 -14.80
CA SER A 56 -6.67 -7.76 -16.25
C SER A 56 -5.21 -7.97 -16.63
N HIS A 57 -4.24 -7.51 -15.79
CA HIS A 57 -2.85 -7.43 -16.21
C HIS A 57 -1.86 -8.04 -15.20
N PHE A 58 -2.24 -8.16 -13.92
CA PHE A 58 -1.32 -8.54 -12.84
C PHE A 58 -1.77 -9.78 -12.05
N TRP A 59 -2.77 -10.53 -12.52
CA TRP A 59 -3.31 -11.68 -11.77
C TRP A 59 -2.53 -12.96 -12.06
N ASN A 60 -1.26 -12.99 -11.70
CA ASN A 60 -0.38 -14.16 -11.85
C ASN A 60 0.67 -14.21 -10.74
N GLY A 61 1.34 -15.35 -10.58
CA GLY A 61 2.27 -15.60 -9.48
C GLY A 61 3.61 -14.83 -9.58
N SER A 62 3.98 -14.32 -10.76
CA SER A 62 5.17 -13.48 -10.95
C SER A 62 4.88 -11.98 -10.83
N ALA A 63 3.61 -11.60 -10.75
CA ALA A 63 3.24 -10.20 -10.63
C ALA A 63 3.76 -9.57 -9.34
N ARG A 64 4.16 -8.30 -9.43
CA ARG A 64 4.67 -7.51 -8.33
C ARG A 64 3.87 -6.22 -8.16
N VAL A 65 3.44 -5.96 -6.94
CA VAL A 65 2.75 -4.73 -6.54
C VAL A 65 3.58 -4.01 -5.48
N ILE A 66 3.85 -2.74 -5.71
CA ILE A 66 4.38 -1.84 -4.68
C ILE A 66 3.35 -0.74 -4.46
N ALA A 67 2.99 -0.48 -3.21
CA ALA A 67 2.06 0.58 -2.89
C ALA A 67 2.48 1.30 -1.60
N ASN A 68 2.30 2.63 -1.55
CA ASN A 68 2.60 3.38 -0.34
C ASN A 68 1.45 4.28 0.09
N SER A 69 1.32 4.47 1.39
CA SER A 69 0.37 5.39 2.03
C SER A 69 -1.07 5.16 1.53
N PHE A 70 -1.70 6.16 0.92
CA PHE A 70 -3.05 6.05 0.35
C PHE A 70 -3.13 5.05 -0.81
N GLY A 71 -2.06 4.88 -1.59
CA GLY A 71 -2.00 3.83 -2.62
C GLY A 71 -2.10 2.43 -2.02
N ALA A 72 -1.48 2.19 -0.86
CA ALA A 72 -1.64 0.94 -0.13
C ALA A 72 -3.07 0.73 0.39
N TYR A 73 -3.73 1.81 0.81
CA TYR A 73 -5.15 1.76 1.19
C TYR A 73 -6.05 1.35 0.03
N LEU A 74 -5.82 1.92 -1.16
CA LEU A 74 -6.52 1.53 -2.38
C LEU A 74 -6.29 0.04 -2.72
N PHE A 75 -5.03 -0.42 -2.65
CA PHE A 75 -4.70 -1.83 -2.90
C PHE A 75 -5.43 -2.76 -1.92
N LEU A 76 -5.37 -2.48 -0.61
CA LEU A 76 -6.01 -3.30 0.40
C LEU A 76 -7.53 -3.39 0.21
N HIS A 77 -8.19 -2.28 -0.13
CA HIS A 77 -9.62 -2.27 -0.43
C HIS A 77 -9.96 -3.00 -1.74
N ALA A 78 -9.12 -2.88 -2.76
CA ALA A 78 -9.28 -3.65 -4.00
C ALA A 78 -9.10 -5.15 -3.75
N GLN A 79 -8.07 -5.53 -2.98
CA GLN A 79 -7.80 -6.90 -2.57
C GLN A 79 -8.96 -7.51 -1.76
N ALA A 80 -9.61 -6.72 -0.90
CA ALA A 80 -10.75 -7.18 -0.10
C ALA A 80 -11.94 -7.67 -0.93
N GLY A 81 -12.05 -7.23 -2.19
CA GLY A 81 -13.09 -7.67 -3.14
C GLY A 81 -12.64 -8.74 -4.13
N LEU A 82 -11.43 -9.30 -3.97
CA LEU A 82 -10.81 -10.25 -4.89
C LEU A 82 -10.36 -11.51 -4.13
N PRO A 83 -10.10 -12.64 -4.82
CA PRO A 83 -9.37 -13.74 -4.19
C PRO A 83 -7.99 -13.31 -3.69
N ALA A 84 -7.27 -14.17 -2.95
CA ALA A 84 -5.91 -13.89 -2.52
C ALA A 84 -5.01 -13.57 -3.71
N PHE A 85 -4.35 -12.39 -3.69
CA PHE A 85 -3.45 -11.97 -4.76
C PHE A 85 -2.31 -13.00 -4.94
N PRO A 86 -2.09 -13.51 -6.14
CA PRO A 86 -1.17 -14.62 -6.34
C PRO A 86 0.31 -14.22 -6.36
N GLY A 87 0.62 -12.94 -6.59
CA GLY A 87 1.97 -12.41 -6.71
C GLY A 87 2.53 -11.85 -5.39
N ARG A 88 3.59 -11.04 -5.51
CA ARG A 88 4.27 -10.40 -4.37
C ARG A 88 3.76 -8.97 -4.16
N VAL A 89 3.61 -8.56 -2.91
CA VAL A 89 3.12 -7.24 -2.51
C VAL A 89 4.07 -6.60 -1.50
N LEU A 90 4.45 -5.35 -1.74
CA LEU A 90 5.19 -4.52 -0.79
C LEU A 90 4.37 -3.28 -0.46
N LEU A 91 4.04 -3.11 0.82
CA LEU A 91 3.30 -1.96 1.33
C LEU A 91 4.22 -1.10 2.21
N LEU A 92 4.40 0.15 1.84
CA LEU A 92 5.23 1.11 2.57
C LEU A 92 4.35 2.19 3.22
N SER A 93 4.48 2.37 4.53
CA SER A 93 3.64 3.27 5.32
C SER A 93 2.14 3.14 4.95
N PRO A 94 1.55 1.93 5.00
CA PRO A 94 0.20 1.72 4.52
C PRO A 94 -0.83 2.39 5.43
N ILE A 95 -1.69 3.24 4.88
CA ILE A 95 -2.92 3.64 5.59
C ILE A 95 -3.79 2.38 5.71
N VAL A 96 -4.29 2.09 6.91
CA VAL A 96 -5.11 0.91 7.19
C VAL A 96 -6.48 1.27 7.79
N GLY A 97 -6.71 2.55 8.05
CA GLY A 97 -7.94 3.06 8.64
C GLY A 97 -7.85 4.54 8.97
N GLY A 98 -8.74 5.01 9.84
CA GLY A 98 -8.69 6.39 10.36
C GLY A 98 -7.47 6.60 11.27
N PHE A 99 -6.91 7.80 11.22
CA PHE A 99 -5.81 8.22 12.08
C PHE A 99 -6.05 9.62 12.64
N TYR A 100 -5.46 9.89 13.78
CA TYR A 100 -5.53 11.18 14.45
C TYR A 100 -4.24 11.46 15.21
N ASP A 101 -3.75 12.68 15.12
CA ASP A 101 -2.62 13.17 15.90
C ASP A 101 -3.14 14.19 16.93
N ASP A 102 -3.20 13.75 18.19
CA ASP A 102 -3.67 14.60 19.31
C ASP A 102 -2.79 15.83 19.51
N SER A 103 -1.48 15.70 19.23
CA SER A 103 -0.51 16.79 19.43
C SER A 103 -0.69 17.92 18.42
N LEU A 104 -1.12 17.59 17.21
CA LEU A 104 -1.36 18.53 16.12
C LEU A 104 -2.86 18.89 15.99
N GLY A 105 -3.73 18.21 16.72
CA GLY A 105 -5.18 18.39 16.61
C GLY A 105 -5.72 18.09 15.20
N THR A 106 -5.08 17.18 14.47
CA THR A 106 -5.39 16.87 13.08
C THR A 106 -5.51 15.37 12.84
N GLY A 107 -6.34 15.00 11.90
CA GLY A 107 -6.53 13.60 11.53
C GLY A 107 -7.29 13.45 10.23
N LEU A 108 -7.45 12.22 9.81
CA LEU A 108 -8.24 11.87 8.65
C LEU A 108 -9.02 10.58 8.94
N VAL A 109 -10.29 10.58 8.60
CA VAL A 109 -11.09 9.37 8.51
C VAL A 109 -11.34 9.10 7.02
N PRO A 110 -10.57 8.20 6.40
CA PRO A 110 -10.76 7.88 4.99
C PRO A 110 -12.08 7.13 4.78
N PRO A 111 -12.65 7.12 3.57
CA PRO A 111 -13.84 6.33 3.27
C PRO A 111 -13.65 4.86 3.68
N LEU A 112 -14.66 4.27 4.31
CA LEU A 112 -14.64 2.87 4.77
C LEU A 112 -13.52 2.55 5.78
N ALA A 113 -13.16 3.51 6.65
CA ALA A 113 -12.02 3.43 7.57
C ALA A 113 -11.99 2.14 8.43
N GLU A 114 -13.15 1.62 8.84
CA GLU A 114 -13.26 0.41 9.68
C GLU A 114 -13.35 -0.90 8.86
N LYS A 115 -13.53 -0.81 7.55
CA LYS A 115 -13.86 -1.96 6.68
C LYS A 115 -12.79 -3.04 6.69
N LEU A 116 -11.52 -2.66 6.61
CA LEU A 116 -10.40 -3.61 6.55
C LEU A 116 -10.33 -4.43 7.85
N PHE A 117 -10.42 -3.77 9.01
CA PHE A 117 -10.44 -4.44 10.30
C PHE A 117 -11.68 -5.32 10.51
N GLN A 118 -12.85 -4.88 10.06
CA GLN A 118 -14.07 -5.69 10.12
C GLN A 118 -13.91 -6.98 9.31
N LEU A 119 -13.37 -6.91 8.10
CA LEU A 119 -13.11 -8.07 7.25
C LEU A 119 -12.04 -8.98 7.85
N ALA A 120 -10.94 -8.40 8.35
CA ALA A 120 -9.86 -9.17 8.95
C ALA A 120 -10.33 -9.93 10.20
N ARG A 121 -11.06 -9.28 11.12
CA ARG A 121 -11.61 -9.92 12.33
C ARG A 121 -12.64 -11.00 12.03
N SER A 122 -13.38 -10.87 10.96
CA SER A 122 -14.35 -11.89 10.53
C SER A 122 -13.74 -13.01 9.68
N GLY A 123 -12.42 -12.98 9.42
CA GLY A 123 -11.74 -13.95 8.55
C GLY A 123 -12.09 -13.83 7.07
N ASN A 124 -12.69 -12.71 6.66
CA ASN A 124 -13.12 -12.47 5.27
C ASN A 124 -12.18 -11.55 4.48
N MET A 125 -11.03 -11.16 5.05
CA MET A 125 -10.01 -10.39 4.34
C MET A 125 -9.07 -11.36 3.62
N PRO A 126 -9.08 -11.39 2.27
CA PRO A 126 -8.16 -12.23 1.52
C PRO A 126 -6.71 -11.77 1.76
N ASN A 127 -5.84 -12.70 2.09
CA ASN A 127 -4.43 -12.42 2.31
C ASN A 127 -3.64 -12.67 1.01
N PRO A 128 -2.86 -11.69 0.50
CA PRO A 128 -1.93 -11.94 -0.60
C PRO A 128 -0.96 -13.06 -0.24
N LYS A 129 -0.61 -13.93 -1.20
CA LYS A 129 0.28 -15.09 -0.96
C LYS A 129 1.67 -14.69 -0.43
N SER A 130 2.15 -13.53 -0.83
CA SER A 130 3.40 -12.94 -0.36
C SER A 130 3.20 -11.45 -0.18
N CYS A 131 3.22 -10.98 1.06
CA CYS A 131 3.03 -9.57 1.39
C CYS A 131 3.94 -9.15 2.54
N GLU A 132 4.54 -7.99 2.41
CA GLU A 132 5.34 -7.33 3.44
C GLU A 132 4.82 -5.91 3.67
N MET A 133 4.78 -5.50 4.94
CA MET A 133 4.41 -4.13 5.33
C MET A 133 5.58 -3.49 6.09
N HIS A 134 5.88 -2.22 5.81
CA HIS A 134 6.85 -1.44 6.55
C HIS A 134 6.22 -0.12 6.99
N VAL A 135 6.36 0.24 8.26
CA VAL A 135 5.79 1.47 8.83
C VAL A 135 6.78 2.13 9.78
N GLY A 136 6.83 3.44 9.80
CA GLY A 136 7.71 4.18 10.72
C GLY A 136 7.20 4.12 12.17
N SER A 137 8.11 4.00 13.14
CA SER A 137 7.74 3.98 14.57
C SER A 137 7.15 5.30 15.06
N GLN A 138 7.34 6.38 14.31
CA GLN A 138 6.84 7.73 14.60
C GLN A 138 5.82 8.19 13.53
N ASP A 139 5.25 7.24 12.79
CA ASP A 139 4.26 7.54 11.75
C ASP A 139 2.88 7.73 12.38
N TRP A 140 2.42 8.98 12.45
CA TRP A 140 1.11 9.30 12.99
C TRP A 140 -0.04 9.10 11.96
N GLN A 141 0.27 9.09 10.66
CA GLN A 141 -0.73 8.88 9.60
C GLN A 141 -1.03 7.39 9.38
N CYS A 142 -0.03 6.56 9.59
CA CYS A 142 -0.13 5.10 9.47
C CYS A 142 0.25 4.49 10.82
N ASP A 143 -0.56 4.71 11.84
CA ASP A 143 -0.33 4.24 13.20
C ASP A 143 0.33 2.84 13.21
N PRO A 144 1.59 2.71 13.68
CA PRO A 144 2.33 1.46 13.59
C PRO A 144 1.67 0.31 14.35
N GLU A 145 0.96 0.60 15.44
CA GLU A 145 0.21 -0.43 16.18
C GLU A 145 -0.95 -0.97 15.31
N LYS A 146 -1.72 -0.09 14.67
CA LYS A 146 -2.79 -0.52 13.77
C LYS A 146 -2.28 -1.30 12.56
N VAL A 147 -1.13 -0.91 11.99
CA VAL A 147 -0.52 -1.64 10.88
C VAL A 147 -0.09 -3.04 11.33
N CYS A 148 0.54 -3.16 12.49
CA CYS A 148 0.91 -4.45 13.08
C CYS A 148 -0.32 -5.31 13.39
N ASP A 149 -1.37 -4.72 13.97
CA ASP A 149 -2.61 -5.41 14.31
C ASP A 149 -3.31 -5.96 13.05
N LEU A 150 -3.44 -5.14 12.00
CA LEU A 150 -4.00 -5.62 10.75
C LEU A 150 -3.13 -6.73 10.16
N GLY A 151 -1.82 -6.55 10.13
CA GLY A 151 -0.87 -7.56 9.67
C GLY A 151 -1.06 -8.90 10.41
N ALA A 152 -1.13 -8.86 11.74
CA ALA A 152 -1.36 -10.05 12.56
C ALA A 152 -2.69 -10.74 12.25
N LEU A 153 -3.77 -9.96 12.07
CA LEU A 153 -5.10 -10.49 11.74
C LEU A 153 -5.15 -11.19 10.37
N ILE A 154 -4.38 -10.72 9.40
CA ILE A 154 -4.38 -11.27 8.03
C ILE A 154 -3.14 -12.14 7.73
N GLY A 155 -2.28 -12.41 8.71
CA GLY A 155 -1.10 -13.26 8.53
C GLY A 155 0.02 -12.62 7.68
N VAL A 156 0.14 -11.29 7.69
CA VAL A 156 1.18 -10.52 6.98
C VAL A 156 2.18 -9.95 7.98
N SER A 157 3.48 -10.09 7.70
CA SER A 157 4.52 -9.48 8.51
C SER A 157 4.54 -7.97 8.36
N ALA A 158 4.55 -7.24 9.49
CA ALA A 158 4.75 -5.80 9.54
C ALA A 158 6.08 -5.47 10.22
N THR A 159 6.92 -4.70 9.56
CA THR A 159 8.20 -4.21 10.08
C THR A 159 8.04 -2.76 10.54
N VAL A 160 8.27 -2.51 11.83
CA VAL A 160 8.31 -1.15 12.38
C VAL A 160 9.72 -0.60 12.26
N VAL A 161 9.88 0.51 11.54
CA VAL A 161 11.18 1.14 11.24
C VAL A 161 11.51 2.16 12.33
N PRO A 162 12.54 1.92 13.17
CA PRO A 162 12.84 2.78 14.31
C PRO A 162 13.18 4.22 13.87
N GLY A 163 12.56 5.20 14.52
CA GLY A 163 12.81 6.63 14.29
C GLY A 163 12.26 7.19 12.97
N ALA A 164 11.68 6.38 12.10
CA ALA A 164 11.06 6.85 10.89
C ALA A 164 9.63 7.35 11.14
N GLY A 165 9.26 8.42 10.43
CA GLY A 165 7.88 8.91 10.35
C GLY A 165 7.15 8.32 9.15
N HIS A 166 6.18 9.07 8.60
CA HIS A 166 5.40 8.67 7.42
C HIS A 166 6.28 8.43 6.18
N VAL A 167 7.37 9.17 6.05
CA VAL A 167 8.41 8.93 5.03
C VAL A 167 9.50 8.08 5.65
N LEU A 168 9.65 6.84 5.18
CA LEU A 168 10.63 5.87 5.71
C LEU A 168 12.10 6.23 5.42
N GLY A 169 12.33 7.25 4.62
CA GLY A 169 13.66 7.69 4.22
C GLY A 169 14.25 6.90 3.04
N PRO A 170 14.99 7.60 2.15
CA PRO A 170 15.43 7.01 0.87
C PRO A 170 16.44 5.87 1.06
N ARG A 171 17.30 5.93 2.09
CA ARG A 171 18.27 4.88 2.38
C ARG A 171 17.59 3.57 2.77
N TYR A 172 16.60 3.65 3.68
CA TYR A 172 15.86 2.46 4.11
C TYR A 172 15.06 1.86 2.95
N VAL A 173 14.33 2.70 2.23
CA VAL A 173 13.54 2.27 1.06
C VAL A 173 14.43 1.63 0.00
N GLY A 174 15.61 2.21 -0.29
CA GLY A 174 16.59 1.62 -1.21
C GLY A 174 16.99 0.20 -0.78
N GLN A 175 17.35 0.00 0.49
CA GLN A 175 17.69 -1.33 1.03
C GLN A 175 16.53 -2.34 0.92
N VAL A 176 15.30 -1.90 1.18
CA VAL A 176 14.12 -2.76 1.02
C VAL A 176 13.94 -3.14 -0.46
N LEU A 177 14.07 -2.18 -1.37
CA LEU A 177 13.96 -2.45 -2.81
C LEU A 177 15.07 -3.39 -3.31
N ASP A 178 16.32 -3.19 -2.87
CA ASP A 178 17.46 -4.07 -3.21
C ASP A 178 17.20 -5.54 -2.87
N LEU A 179 16.52 -5.81 -1.77
CA LEU A 179 16.18 -7.16 -1.33
C LEU A 179 14.89 -7.69 -1.97
N TRP A 180 13.88 -6.84 -2.06
CA TRP A 180 12.55 -7.25 -2.49
C TRP A 180 12.44 -7.44 -4.01
N LEU A 181 13.24 -6.73 -4.80
CA LEU A 181 13.23 -6.78 -6.27
C LEU A 181 14.10 -7.91 -6.86
N GLN A 182 14.80 -8.67 -6.03
CA GLN A 182 15.60 -9.83 -6.46
C GLN A 182 14.77 -11.01 -6.95
#